data_a794f896304b50a839b729fdff5c2271
#
_entry.id   a794f896304b50a839b729fdff5c2271
#
_cell.length_a   1.000
_cell.length_b   1.000
_cell.length_c   1.000
_cell.angle_alpha   90.00
_cell.angle_beta   90.00
_cell.angle_gamma   90.00
#
_symmetry.space_group_name_H-M   'P 1'
#
loop_
_entity.id
_entity.type
_entity.pdbx_description
1 polymer ?
#
loop_
_entity_poly.entity_id
_entity_poly.type
_entity_poly.pdbx_seq_one_letter_code
_entity_poly.pdbx_strand_id
1 'polypeptide(L)'
;MGPLAPILQEYFTAYAVTQRAMSGATIRAYRDTWRLFLAFLSNATQVPAHQLQLAHITPADVVAFLDHLERGRRNGVATRNLRLAAIKSVMAFHASKSPDYLEVIARINAIPVKKGPKPQMTFLTGAEAQALLDAIPTDTWTGRRDRAMFTLAIQTGLRLSEITSLQAADLHLGAAAHVACTGKGRKNRTTPLTIATTTALRTYLHERTTRPGHALFPGPRGDALSADAVQQRLKVHVTRAAASSPGLVGKHVTVHTLRHTAAMRFLEAGIDSAVIALWLGHESIATTSVYLHADMNLKRAALDRTRQPDSPAGDYHPDDPLLAWLQSL
;
A
#
# COMPACT_ATOMS: atom_id res chain seq x y z
N MET A 1 14.22 36.37 12.76
CA MET A 1 13.21 35.28 12.66
C MET A 1 12.96 34.98 11.18
N GLY A 2 13.21 33.77 10.72
CA GLY A 2 13.15 33.46 9.29
C GLY A 2 11.73 33.13 8.81
N PRO A 3 11.34 33.59 7.61
CA PRO A 3 10.07 33.20 7.00
C PRO A 3 10.04 31.69 6.71
N LEU A 4 8.87 31.08 6.86
CA LEU A 4 8.67 29.63 6.65
C LEU A 4 8.73 29.24 5.17
N ALA A 5 8.36 30.15 4.27
CA ALA A 5 8.29 29.88 2.83
C ALA A 5 9.63 29.41 2.20
N PRO A 6 10.79 30.06 2.45
CA PRO A 6 12.07 29.59 1.94
C PRO A 6 12.45 28.18 2.44
N ILE A 7 12.10 27.86 3.70
CA ILE A 7 12.37 26.53 4.28
C ILE A 7 11.62 25.45 3.51
N LEU A 8 10.33 25.67 3.26
CA LEU A 8 9.49 24.75 2.49
C LEU A 8 9.95 24.65 1.05
N GLN A 9 10.29 25.77 0.44
CA GLN A 9 10.80 25.78 -0.93
C GLN A 9 12.06 24.94 -1.05
N GLU A 10 13.05 25.16 -0.21
CA GLU A 10 14.30 24.40 -0.22
C GLU A 10 14.05 22.90 0.06
N TYR A 11 13.18 22.60 1.05
CA TYR A 11 12.83 21.21 1.34
C TYR A 11 12.24 20.49 0.13
N PHE A 12 11.26 21.10 -0.54
CA PHE A 12 10.55 20.44 -1.64
C PHE A 12 11.30 20.46 -2.97
N THR A 13 12.17 21.45 -3.25
CA THR A 13 12.88 21.53 -4.52
C THR A 13 14.26 20.87 -4.50
N ALA A 14 15.00 20.98 -3.40
CA ALA A 14 16.35 20.43 -3.30
C ALA A 14 16.41 19.17 -2.42
N TYR A 15 16.00 19.27 -1.16
CA TYR A 15 16.22 18.18 -0.21
C TYR A 15 15.40 16.93 -0.54
N ALA A 16 14.08 17.06 -0.70
CA ALA A 16 13.19 15.91 -0.93
C ALA A 16 13.45 15.25 -2.31
N VAL A 17 13.73 16.05 -3.32
CA VAL A 17 13.93 15.58 -4.69
C VAL A 17 15.35 15.05 -4.89
N THR A 18 16.36 15.86 -4.58
CA THR A 18 17.75 15.56 -4.94
C THR A 18 18.47 14.74 -3.88
N GLN A 19 18.40 15.17 -2.59
CA GLN A 19 19.16 14.51 -1.52
C GLN A 19 18.49 13.25 -1.02
N ARG A 20 17.16 13.26 -0.84
CA ARG A 20 16.39 12.12 -0.33
C ARG A 20 15.81 11.23 -1.43
N ALA A 21 15.85 11.65 -2.69
CA ALA A 21 15.28 10.94 -3.84
C ALA A 21 13.85 10.38 -3.54
N MET A 22 13.04 11.18 -2.85
CA MET A 22 11.69 10.79 -2.47
C MET A 22 10.83 10.54 -3.69
N SER A 23 9.92 9.56 -3.61
CA SER A 23 8.98 9.32 -4.70
C SER A 23 8.06 10.53 -4.92
N GLY A 24 7.65 10.77 -6.16
CA GLY A 24 6.69 11.84 -6.47
C GLY A 24 5.37 11.72 -5.69
N ALA A 25 4.94 10.51 -5.35
CA ALA A 25 3.78 10.29 -4.49
C ALA A 25 4.01 10.78 -3.05
N THR A 26 5.19 10.51 -2.49
CA THR A 26 5.56 11.00 -1.14
C THR A 26 5.65 12.52 -1.12
N ILE A 27 6.27 13.12 -2.15
CA ILE A 27 6.39 14.58 -2.28
C ILE A 27 5.00 15.22 -2.35
N ARG A 28 4.09 14.67 -3.16
CA ARG A 28 2.69 15.16 -3.23
C ARG A 28 1.98 15.04 -1.88
N ALA A 29 2.09 13.92 -1.20
CA ALA A 29 1.44 13.72 0.11
C ALA A 29 1.97 14.70 1.17
N TYR A 30 3.28 14.97 1.17
CA TYR A 30 3.90 15.92 2.08
C TYR A 30 3.52 17.38 1.75
N ARG A 31 3.54 17.74 0.45
CA ARG A 31 3.06 19.04 -0.03
C ARG A 31 1.61 19.30 0.39
N ASP A 32 0.73 18.33 0.20
CA ASP A 32 -0.68 18.44 0.56
C ASP A 32 -0.88 18.55 2.08
N THR A 33 0.00 17.90 2.85
CA THR A 33 0.04 18.07 4.31
C THR A 33 0.37 19.51 4.69
N TRP A 34 1.44 20.05 4.13
CA TRP A 34 1.88 21.40 4.45
C TRP A 34 0.89 22.46 4.01
N ARG A 35 0.25 22.27 2.84
CA ARG A 35 -0.85 23.16 2.40
C ARG A 35 -1.99 23.19 3.42
N LEU A 36 -2.40 22.05 3.94
CA LEU A 36 -3.46 21.95 4.95
C LEU A 36 -3.03 22.55 6.29
N PHE A 37 -1.80 22.30 6.70
CA PHE A 37 -1.25 22.79 7.97
C PHE A 37 -1.09 24.30 7.96
N LEU A 38 -0.57 24.87 6.87
CA LEU A 38 -0.45 26.33 6.71
C LEU A 38 -1.83 27.00 6.71
N ALA A 39 -2.83 26.44 6.04
CA ALA A 39 -4.19 26.95 6.08
C ALA A 39 -4.79 26.91 7.49
N PHE A 40 -4.55 25.84 8.24
CA PHE A 40 -4.96 25.70 9.64
C PHE A 40 -4.30 26.75 10.52
N LEU A 41 -2.98 26.91 10.42
CA LEU A 41 -2.23 27.93 11.21
C LEU A 41 -2.67 29.34 10.85
N SER A 42 -2.84 29.66 9.57
CA SER A 42 -3.30 30.96 9.11
C SER A 42 -4.66 31.33 9.72
N ASN A 43 -5.58 30.37 9.76
CA ASN A 43 -6.89 30.57 10.39
C ASN A 43 -6.79 30.74 11.92
N ALA A 44 -5.90 29.97 12.57
CA ALA A 44 -5.74 30.02 14.02
C ALA A 44 -5.03 31.28 14.50
N THR A 45 -4.02 31.74 13.76
CA THR A 45 -3.18 32.91 14.13
C THR A 45 -3.65 34.22 13.51
N GLN A 46 -4.59 34.18 12.56
CA GLN A 46 -5.01 35.33 11.73
C GLN A 46 -3.86 35.95 10.93
N VAL A 47 -2.76 35.19 10.72
CA VAL A 47 -1.61 35.61 9.93
C VAL A 47 -1.70 34.97 8.55
N PRO A 48 -1.61 35.72 7.45
CA PRO A 48 -1.60 35.15 6.09
C PRO A 48 -0.52 34.08 5.92
N ALA A 49 -0.83 33.00 5.20
CA ALA A 49 0.06 31.84 5.08
C ALA A 49 1.49 32.20 4.57
N HIS A 50 1.61 33.20 3.69
CA HIS A 50 2.91 33.67 3.16
C HIS A 50 3.74 34.47 4.18
N GLN A 51 3.12 34.94 5.27
CA GLN A 51 3.78 35.69 6.37
C GLN A 51 4.05 34.81 7.59
N LEU A 52 3.63 33.51 7.56
CA LEU A 52 3.92 32.59 8.63
C LEU A 52 5.43 32.41 8.81
N GLN A 53 5.86 32.41 10.04
CA GLN A 53 7.25 32.19 10.46
C GLN A 53 7.36 30.89 11.23
N LEU A 54 8.57 30.36 11.37
CA LEU A 54 8.83 29.16 12.16
C LEU A 54 8.36 29.33 13.62
N ALA A 55 8.45 30.53 14.16
CA ALA A 55 7.98 30.87 15.51
C ALA A 55 6.47 30.63 15.73
N HIS A 56 5.67 30.65 14.65
CA HIS A 56 4.23 30.37 14.71
C HIS A 56 3.92 28.86 14.75
N ILE A 57 4.94 27.99 14.78
CA ILE A 57 4.76 26.54 14.83
C ILE A 57 5.21 26.04 16.20
N THR A 58 4.26 25.71 17.05
CA THR A 58 4.52 25.07 18.34
C THR A 58 4.12 23.60 18.34
N PRO A 59 4.61 22.78 19.28
CA PRO A 59 4.12 21.41 19.46
C PRO A 59 2.60 21.34 19.67
N ALA A 60 2.02 22.34 20.36
CA ALA A 60 0.58 22.43 20.61
C ALA A 60 -0.21 22.64 19.31
N ASP A 61 0.28 23.49 18.39
CA ASP A 61 -0.36 23.73 17.09
C ASP A 61 -0.34 22.49 16.22
N VAL A 62 0.75 21.73 16.24
CA VAL A 62 0.83 20.45 15.51
C VAL A 62 -0.20 19.47 16.07
N VAL A 63 -0.31 19.33 17.39
CA VAL A 63 -1.31 18.45 18.02
C VAL A 63 -2.73 18.91 17.69
N ALA A 64 -3.02 20.20 17.81
CA ALA A 64 -4.34 20.77 17.47
C ALA A 64 -4.71 20.55 16.00
N PHE A 65 -3.74 20.69 15.08
CA PHE A 65 -3.95 20.35 13.67
C PHE A 65 -4.29 18.87 13.47
N LEU A 66 -3.57 17.97 14.14
CA LEU A 66 -3.84 16.54 14.03
C LEU A 66 -5.23 16.17 14.57
N ASP A 67 -5.66 16.80 15.67
CA ASP A 67 -7.00 16.66 16.24
C ASP A 67 -8.07 17.22 15.29
N HIS A 68 -7.81 18.37 14.68
CA HIS A 68 -8.69 18.94 13.64
C HIS A 68 -8.87 17.97 12.46
N LEU A 69 -7.80 17.30 12.02
CA LEU A 69 -7.89 16.30 10.96
C LEU A 69 -8.76 15.09 11.35
N GLU A 70 -8.64 14.61 12.58
CA GLU A 70 -9.41 13.46 13.04
C GLU A 70 -10.89 13.84 13.28
N ARG A 71 -11.17 14.92 14.03
CA ARG A 71 -12.53 15.30 14.43
C ARG A 71 -13.27 16.05 13.31
N GLY A 72 -12.62 17.04 12.70
CA GLY A 72 -13.26 17.91 11.70
C GLY A 72 -13.32 17.28 10.32
N ARG A 73 -12.27 16.55 9.91
CA ARG A 73 -12.18 15.92 8.59
C ARG A 73 -12.39 14.40 8.60
N ARG A 74 -12.64 13.80 9.76
CA ARG A 74 -12.84 12.36 9.95
C ARG A 74 -11.71 11.50 9.36
N ASN A 75 -10.48 11.99 9.45
CA ASN A 75 -9.32 11.25 8.96
C ASN A 75 -9.03 10.07 9.91
N GLY A 76 -8.74 8.90 9.35
CA GLY A 76 -8.28 7.76 10.13
C GLY A 76 -6.86 7.96 10.67
N VAL A 77 -6.51 7.17 11.70
CA VAL A 77 -5.20 7.22 12.38
C VAL A 77 -4.01 7.10 11.43
N ALA A 78 -4.09 6.27 10.39
CA ALA A 78 -3.03 6.11 9.39
C ALA A 78 -2.77 7.43 8.64
N THR A 79 -3.83 8.12 8.22
CA THR A 79 -3.72 9.44 7.54
C THR A 79 -3.16 10.49 8.49
N ARG A 80 -3.65 10.54 9.74
CA ARG A 80 -3.13 11.44 10.79
C ARG A 80 -1.61 11.23 10.98
N ASN A 81 -1.17 9.98 11.09
CA ASN A 81 0.24 9.65 11.28
C ASN A 81 1.11 10.00 10.06
N LEU A 82 0.59 9.81 8.84
CA LEU A 82 1.26 10.26 7.62
C LEU A 82 1.46 11.78 7.60
N ARG A 83 0.44 12.55 8.05
CA ARG A 83 0.53 14.01 8.16
C ARG A 83 1.57 14.42 9.20
N LEU A 84 1.60 13.76 10.37
CA LEU A 84 2.63 13.99 11.38
C LEU A 84 4.04 13.70 10.83
N ALA A 85 4.22 12.61 10.09
CA ALA A 85 5.51 12.27 9.49
C ALA A 85 5.99 13.34 8.50
N ALA A 86 5.08 13.93 7.71
CA ALA A 86 5.39 15.02 6.79
C ALA A 86 5.86 16.29 7.52
N ILE A 87 5.21 16.65 8.63
CA ILE A 87 5.62 17.79 9.45
C ILE A 87 6.98 17.54 10.07
N LYS A 88 7.16 16.39 10.74
CA LYS A 88 8.43 16.01 11.36
C LYS A 88 9.59 16.00 10.36
N SER A 89 9.37 15.55 9.14
CA SER A 89 10.42 15.48 8.11
C SER A 89 10.95 16.86 7.73
N VAL A 90 10.08 17.86 7.60
CA VAL A 90 10.49 19.25 7.35
C VAL A 90 11.15 19.88 8.58
N MET A 91 10.61 19.64 9.77
CA MET A 91 11.20 20.13 11.01
C MET A 91 12.60 19.56 11.23
N ALA A 92 12.79 18.25 11.03
CA ALA A 92 14.10 17.61 11.14
C ALA A 92 15.11 18.15 10.09
N PHE A 93 14.65 18.41 8.86
CA PHE A 93 15.50 19.04 7.83
C PHE A 93 15.99 20.41 8.26
N HIS A 94 15.15 21.17 8.93
CA HIS A 94 15.48 22.55 9.34
C HIS A 94 16.29 22.62 10.62
N ALA A 95 16.33 21.55 11.43
CA ALA A 95 17.01 21.53 12.72
C ALA A 95 18.49 21.97 12.66
N SER A 96 19.23 21.53 11.64
CA SER A 96 20.64 21.88 11.46
C SER A 96 20.88 23.35 11.04
N LYS A 97 19.82 24.05 10.61
CA LYS A 97 19.89 25.42 10.07
C LYS A 97 19.38 26.49 11.05
N SER A 98 18.76 26.08 12.13
CA SER A 98 18.13 26.98 13.11
C SER A 98 18.40 26.53 14.53
N PRO A 99 19.59 26.81 15.08
CA PRO A 99 19.95 26.45 16.44
C PRO A 99 18.95 26.95 17.48
N ASP A 100 18.42 28.16 17.31
CA ASP A 100 17.46 28.80 18.22
C ASP A 100 16.12 28.03 18.35
N TYR A 101 15.80 27.15 17.40
CA TYR A 101 14.56 26.37 17.38
C TYR A 101 14.75 24.89 17.68
N LEU A 102 15.94 24.45 18.01
CA LEU A 102 16.24 23.01 18.23
C LEU A 102 15.32 22.40 19.29
N GLU A 103 15.06 23.11 20.38
CA GLU A 103 14.16 22.62 21.44
C GLU A 103 12.73 22.41 20.93
N VAL A 104 12.18 23.39 20.23
CA VAL A 104 10.81 23.31 19.66
C VAL A 104 10.73 22.18 18.64
N ILE A 105 11.73 22.08 17.76
CA ILE A 105 11.82 21.03 16.75
C ILE A 105 11.92 19.64 17.42
N ALA A 106 12.74 19.50 18.47
CA ALA A 106 12.87 18.26 19.22
C ALA A 106 11.52 17.87 19.85
N ARG A 107 10.79 18.79 20.45
CA ARG A 107 9.45 18.56 21.03
C ARG A 107 8.42 18.19 19.96
N ILE A 108 8.45 18.78 18.77
CA ILE A 108 7.59 18.39 17.64
C ILE A 108 7.94 16.96 17.19
N ASN A 109 9.24 16.66 17.08
CA ASN A 109 9.69 15.32 16.68
C ASN A 109 9.36 14.25 17.73
N ALA A 110 9.22 14.62 19.00
CA ALA A 110 8.80 13.74 20.09
C ALA A 110 7.29 13.44 20.11
N ILE A 111 6.45 14.17 19.35
CA ILE A 111 4.99 13.88 19.30
C ILE A 111 4.78 12.41 18.89
N PRO A 112 4.05 11.60 19.69
CA PRO A 112 3.92 10.18 19.43
C PRO A 112 3.06 9.87 18.20
N VAL A 113 3.43 8.79 17.54
CA VAL A 113 2.59 8.16 16.51
C VAL A 113 1.43 7.46 17.22
N LYS A 114 0.20 7.75 16.81
CA LYS A 114 -1.00 7.16 17.42
C LYS A 114 -1.13 5.71 16.99
N LYS A 115 -1.33 4.80 17.93
CA LYS A 115 -1.67 3.41 17.64
C LYS A 115 -3.13 3.34 17.17
N GLY A 116 -3.37 2.67 16.06
CA GLY A 116 -4.71 2.43 15.54
C GLY A 116 -5.00 0.95 15.44
N PRO A 117 -6.28 0.56 15.28
CA PRO A 117 -6.62 -0.82 15.02
C PRO A 117 -5.88 -1.29 13.77
N LYS A 118 -5.29 -2.48 13.83
CA LYS A 118 -4.72 -3.11 12.64
C LYS A 118 -5.92 -3.58 11.79
N PRO A 119 -6.11 -3.04 10.57
CA PRO A 119 -7.19 -3.52 9.73
C PRO A 119 -6.99 -5.00 9.45
N GLN A 120 -8.07 -5.77 9.53
CA GLN A 120 -8.04 -7.16 9.05
C GLN A 120 -7.68 -7.16 7.57
N MET A 121 -6.73 -8.01 7.23
CA MET A 121 -6.28 -8.14 5.85
C MET A 121 -7.38 -8.79 5.02
N THR A 122 -7.86 -8.09 4.01
CA THR A 122 -8.80 -8.63 3.04
C THR A 122 -8.06 -9.31 1.91
N PHE A 123 -8.42 -10.56 1.61
CA PHE A 123 -7.94 -11.31 0.45
C PHE A 123 -9.09 -12.12 -0.16
N LEU A 124 -8.90 -12.65 -1.35
CA LEU A 124 -9.85 -13.50 -2.04
C LEU A 124 -9.46 -14.96 -1.84
N THR A 125 -10.43 -15.80 -1.57
CA THR A 125 -10.26 -17.26 -1.69
C THR A 125 -10.00 -17.66 -3.15
N GLY A 126 -9.52 -18.88 -3.38
CA GLY A 126 -9.34 -19.39 -4.74
C GLY A 126 -10.63 -19.33 -5.58
N ALA A 127 -11.77 -19.68 -4.97
CA ALA A 127 -13.08 -19.64 -5.62
C ALA A 127 -13.52 -18.20 -5.94
N GLU A 128 -13.31 -17.25 -5.02
CA GLU A 128 -13.64 -15.84 -5.25
C GLU A 128 -12.75 -15.21 -6.32
N ALA A 129 -11.46 -15.54 -6.34
CA ALA A 129 -10.53 -15.10 -7.37
C ALA A 129 -10.92 -15.62 -8.76
N GLN A 130 -11.35 -16.88 -8.83
CA GLN A 130 -11.84 -17.48 -10.08
C GLN A 130 -13.16 -16.82 -10.51
N ALA A 131 -14.13 -16.64 -9.60
CA ALA A 131 -15.40 -15.99 -9.88
C ALA A 131 -15.18 -14.54 -10.39
N LEU A 132 -14.20 -13.81 -9.83
CA LEU A 132 -13.82 -12.48 -10.33
C LEU A 132 -13.35 -12.56 -11.79
N LEU A 133 -12.47 -13.49 -12.13
CA LEU A 133 -11.95 -13.63 -13.49
C LEU A 133 -13.05 -14.05 -14.47
N ASP A 134 -13.95 -14.95 -14.07
CA ASP A 134 -15.04 -15.45 -14.93
C ASP A 134 -16.14 -14.41 -15.18
N ALA A 135 -16.33 -13.47 -14.25
CA ALA A 135 -17.26 -12.36 -14.42
C ALA A 135 -16.75 -11.28 -15.40
N ILE A 136 -15.49 -11.35 -15.87
CA ILE A 136 -14.95 -10.40 -16.84
C ILE A 136 -15.36 -10.83 -18.25
N PRO A 137 -16.11 -10.00 -19.00
CA PRO A 137 -16.52 -10.34 -20.36
C PRO A 137 -15.31 -10.52 -21.28
N THR A 138 -15.35 -11.54 -22.12
CA THR A 138 -14.26 -11.83 -23.07
C THR A 138 -14.65 -11.51 -24.53
N ASP A 139 -15.88 -11.09 -24.76
CA ASP A 139 -16.43 -10.65 -26.04
C ASP A 139 -15.90 -9.29 -26.49
N THR A 140 -15.48 -8.44 -25.55
CA THR A 140 -14.93 -7.12 -25.86
C THR A 140 -13.42 -7.06 -25.66
N TRP A 141 -12.74 -6.22 -26.46
CA TRP A 141 -11.30 -5.99 -26.30
C TRP A 141 -10.94 -5.50 -24.88
N THR A 142 -11.76 -4.59 -24.33
CA THR A 142 -11.54 -4.08 -22.96
C THR A 142 -11.68 -5.17 -21.92
N GLY A 143 -12.59 -6.10 -22.10
CA GLY A 143 -12.76 -7.23 -21.21
C GLY A 143 -11.58 -8.19 -21.28
N ARG A 144 -11.12 -8.56 -22.48
CA ARG A 144 -9.93 -9.41 -22.66
C ARG A 144 -8.67 -8.77 -22.06
N ARG A 145 -8.48 -7.45 -22.24
CA ARG A 145 -7.42 -6.69 -21.56
C ARG A 145 -7.52 -6.82 -20.04
N ASP A 146 -8.69 -6.57 -19.49
CA ASP A 146 -8.91 -6.58 -18.05
C ASP A 146 -8.71 -7.98 -17.46
N ARG A 147 -9.20 -9.02 -18.17
CA ARG A 147 -8.97 -10.40 -17.76
C ARG A 147 -7.48 -10.74 -17.73
N ALA A 148 -6.72 -10.38 -18.77
CA ALA A 148 -5.27 -10.58 -18.80
C ALA A 148 -4.56 -9.82 -17.66
N MET A 149 -4.96 -8.55 -17.43
CA MET A 149 -4.39 -7.71 -16.39
C MET A 149 -4.65 -8.26 -14.98
N PHE A 150 -5.88 -8.65 -14.67
CA PHE A 150 -6.21 -9.15 -13.34
C PHE A 150 -5.75 -10.58 -13.11
N THR A 151 -5.67 -11.42 -14.15
CA THR A 151 -5.00 -12.73 -14.07
C THR A 151 -3.52 -12.55 -13.69
N LEU A 152 -2.82 -11.63 -14.36
CA LEU A 152 -1.44 -11.29 -14.04
C LEU A 152 -1.32 -10.78 -12.60
N ALA A 153 -2.20 -9.87 -12.18
CA ALA A 153 -2.18 -9.27 -10.85
C ALA A 153 -2.39 -10.31 -9.73
N ILE A 154 -3.34 -11.25 -9.90
CA ILE A 154 -3.64 -12.32 -8.93
C ILE A 154 -2.49 -13.31 -8.83
N GLN A 155 -1.84 -13.64 -9.95
CA GLN A 155 -0.74 -14.60 -9.95
C GLN A 155 0.54 -14.02 -9.40
N THR A 156 0.89 -12.77 -9.79
CA THR A 156 2.20 -12.19 -9.50
C THR A 156 2.22 -11.31 -8.25
N GLY A 157 1.07 -10.81 -7.83
CA GLY A 157 0.98 -9.85 -6.73
C GLY A 157 1.62 -8.49 -7.04
N LEU A 158 1.71 -8.08 -8.30
CA LEU A 158 2.23 -6.77 -8.70
C LEU A 158 1.49 -5.62 -8.03
N ARG A 159 2.22 -4.55 -7.65
CA ARG A 159 1.62 -3.32 -7.14
C ARG A 159 0.86 -2.59 -8.25
N LEU A 160 -0.14 -1.80 -7.87
CA LEU A 160 -0.92 -1.01 -8.83
C LEU A 160 -0.01 -0.13 -9.73
N SER A 161 0.98 0.54 -9.14
CA SER A 161 1.95 1.34 -9.89
C SER A 161 2.81 0.50 -10.85
N GLU A 162 3.15 -0.72 -10.47
CA GLU A 162 3.89 -1.65 -11.34
C GLU A 162 3.01 -2.08 -12.52
N ILE A 163 1.74 -2.46 -12.28
CA ILE A 163 0.80 -2.85 -13.34
C ILE A 163 0.58 -1.70 -14.34
N THR A 164 0.40 -0.47 -13.85
CA THR A 164 0.14 0.68 -14.72
C THR A 164 1.36 1.14 -15.51
N SER A 165 2.57 0.83 -15.02
CA SER A 165 3.82 1.19 -15.71
C SER A 165 4.36 0.10 -16.63
N LEU A 166 3.77 -1.12 -16.62
CA LEU A 166 4.24 -2.21 -17.48
C LEU A 166 4.17 -1.84 -18.96
N GLN A 167 5.25 -2.15 -19.66
CA GLN A 167 5.34 -2.07 -21.09
C GLN A 167 5.28 -3.46 -21.75
N ALA A 168 5.03 -3.52 -23.03
CA ALA A 168 5.03 -4.79 -23.75
C ALA A 168 6.41 -5.47 -23.72
N ALA A 169 7.48 -4.68 -23.70
CA ALA A 169 8.85 -5.15 -23.61
C ALA A 169 9.20 -5.81 -22.27
N ASP A 170 8.45 -5.52 -21.20
CA ASP A 170 8.66 -6.13 -19.88
C ASP A 170 8.12 -7.56 -19.80
N LEU A 171 7.42 -8.02 -20.84
CA LEU A 171 6.76 -9.32 -20.87
C LEU A 171 7.48 -10.29 -21.82
N HIS A 172 7.99 -11.37 -21.26
CA HIS A 172 8.68 -12.43 -21.99
C HIS A 172 7.83 -13.70 -21.94
N LEU A 173 7.27 -14.10 -23.10
CA LEU A 173 6.33 -15.23 -23.18
C LEU A 173 6.94 -16.50 -23.83
N GLY A 174 8.27 -16.57 -23.93
CA GLY A 174 8.98 -17.76 -24.44
C GLY A 174 8.95 -18.96 -23.47
N ALA A 175 9.92 -19.87 -23.60
CA ALA A 175 10.02 -21.09 -22.80
C ALA A 175 10.12 -20.80 -21.28
N ALA A 176 10.77 -19.71 -20.88
CA ALA A 176 10.86 -19.25 -19.50
C ALA A 176 9.98 -17.99 -19.31
N ALA A 177 8.67 -18.15 -19.48
CA ALA A 177 7.74 -17.03 -19.42
C ALA A 177 7.81 -16.27 -18.09
N HIS A 178 8.03 -14.96 -18.17
CA HIS A 178 8.15 -14.10 -17.00
C HIS A 178 7.76 -12.65 -17.32
N VAL A 179 7.49 -11.88 -16.28
CA VAL A 179 7.34 -10.42 -16.31
C VAL A 179 8.46 -9.79 -15.53
N ALA A 180 9.13 -8.80 -16.14
CA ALA A 180 10.09 -7.93 -15.47
C ALA A 180 9.37 -6.67 -15.00
N CYS A 181 9.63 -6.21 -13.80
CA CYS A 181 9.08 -4.95 -13.30
C CYS A 181 10.08 -4.20 -12.41
N THR A 182 10.00 -2.89 -12.45
CA THR A 182 10.77 -2.00 -11.57
C THR A 182 9.90 -1.61 -10.38
N GLY A 183 10.28 -2.10 -9.20
CA GLY A 183 9.57 -1.82 -7.96
C GLY A 183 10.00 -0.54 -7.26
N LYS A 184 9.52 -0.36 -6.03
CA LYS A 184 9.91 0.75 -5.14
C LYS A 184 11.44 0.75 -4.94
N GLY A 185 12.05 1.94 -4.99
CA GLY A 185 13.50 2.08 -4.89
C GLY A 185 14.26 1.69 -6.16
N ARG A 186 13.59 1.62 -7.32
CA ARG A 186 14.18 1.25 -8.63
C ARG A 186 14.78 -0.17 -8.66
N LYS A 187 14.32 -1.04 -7.77
CA LYS A 187 14.75 -2.44 -7.75
C LYS A 187 14.00 -3.21 -8.84
N ASN A 188 14.75 -3.81 -9.75
CA ASN A 188 14.20 -4.69 -10.76
C ASN A 188 13.93 -6.06 -10.17
N ARG A 189 12.81 -6.66 -10.54
CA ARG A 189 12.51 -8.06 -10.24
C ARG A 189 11.86 -8.73 -11.43
N THR A 190 12.14 -10.01 -11.56
CA THR A 190 11.55 -10.88 -12.56
C THR A 190 10.64 -11.86 -11.85
N THR A 191 9.40 -11.99 -12.33
CA THR A 191 8.41 -12.89 -11.74
C THR A 191 7.97 -13.91 -12.81
N PRO A 192 8.18 -15.22 -12.60
CA PRO A 192 7.78 -16.26 -13.55
C PRO A 192 6.26 -16.32 -13.69
N LEU A 193 5.79 -16.71 -14.87
CA LEU A 193 4.37 -16.79 -15.20
C LEU A 193 3.93 -18.25 -15.34
N THR A 194 2.72 -18.55 -14.86
CA THR A 194 2.08 -19.84 -15.09
C THR A 194 1.62 -19.97 -16.54
N ILE A 195 1.38 -21.21 -17.00
CA ILE A 195 0.85 -21.50 -18.35
C ILE A 195 -0.48 -20.75 -18.57
N ALA A 196 -1.39 -20.77 -17.59
CA ALA A 196 -2.68 -20.11 -17.68
C ALA A 196 -2.54 -18.59 -17.88
N THR A 197 -1.65 -17.94 -17.10
CA THR A 197 -1.38 -16.50 -17.23
C THR A 197 -0.73 -16.18 -18.56
N THR A 198 0.23 -17.02 -19.00
CA THR A 198 0.91 -16.85 -20.29
C THR A 198 -0.08 -16.95 -21.46
N THR A 199 -1.01 -17.92 -21.40
CA THR A 199 -2.06 -18.08 -22.42
C THR A 199 -2.99 -16.87 -22.47
N ALA A 200 -3.48 -16.39 -21.33
CA ALA A 200 -4.33 -15.22 -21.27
C ALA A 200 -3.65 -13.95 -21.84
N LEU A 201 -2.35 -13.79 -21.53
CA LEU A 201 -1.56 -12.67 -22.04
C LEU A 201 -1.29 -12.80 -23.54
N ARG A 202 -1.00 -13.99 -24.06
CA ARG A 202 -0.81 -14.25 -25.51
C ARG A 202 -2.08 -13.93 -26.29
N THR A 203 -3.22 -14.42 -25.83
CA THR A 203 -4.53 -14.15 -26.47
C THR A 203 -4.79 -12.64 -26.52
N TYR A 204 -4.56 -11.94 -25.44
CA TYR A 204 -4.72 -10.50 -25.40
C TYR A 204 -3.72 -9.77 -26.33
N LEU A 205 -2.44 -10.16 -26.32
CA LEU A 205 -1.39 -9.53 -27.14
C LEU A 205 -1.56 -9.78 -28.63
N HIS A 206 -2.07 -10.93 -29.04
CA HIS A 206 -2.33 -11.22 -30.45
C HIS A 206 -3.26 -10.15 -31.08
N GLU A 207 -4.25 -9.72 -30.35
CA GLU A 207 -5.15 -8.63 -30.81
C GLU A 207 -4.52 -7.26 -30.76
N ARG A 208 -3.47 -7.09 -29.99
CA ARG A 208 -2.80 -5.81 -29.80
C ARG A 208 -1.97 -5.38 -31.00
N THR A 209 -1.61 -6.26 -31.89
CA THR A 209 -0.88 -5.92 -33.14
C THR A 209 -1.62 -4.85 -33.96
N THR A 210 -2.91 -4.69 -33.74
CA THR A 210 -3.75 -3.68 -34.39
C THR A 210 -3.86 -2.35 -33.64
N ARG A 211 -3.30 -2.25 -32.43
CA ARG A 211 -3.40 -1.05 -31.57
C ARG A 211 -2.01 -0.60 -31.11
N PRO A 212 -1.41 0.42 -31.78
CA PRO A 212 -0.11 0.91 -31.41
C PRO A 212 -0.11 1.53 -30.00
N GLY A 213 0.91 1.25 -29.22
CA GLY A 213 1.13 1.77 -27.87
C GLY A 213 2.18 0.98 -27.12
N HIS A 214 2.97 1.64 -26.29
CA HIS A 214 4.03 0.99 -25.51
C HIS A 214 3.53 0.38 -24.20
N ALA A 215 2.44 0.94 -23.60
CA ALA A 215 1.87 0.40 -22.35
C ALA A 215 1.32 -1.01 -22.54
N LEU A 216 1.60 -1.93 -21.60
CA LEU A 216 1.08 -3.30 -21.68
C LEU A 216 -0.45 -3.33 -21.63
N PHE A 217 -1.07 -2.53 -20.77
CA PHE A 217 -2.53 -2.41 -20.63
C PHE A 217 -2.98 -0.98 -20.92
N PRO A 218 -3.13 -0.60 -22.21
CA PRO A 218 -3.52 0.75 -22.57
C PRO A 218 -5.01 1.04 -22.34
N GLY A 219 -5.29 2.32 -22.16
CA GLY A 219 -6.63 2.88 -22.22
C GLY A 219 -7.14 3.00 -23.65
N PRO A 220 -8.37 3.55 -23.85
CA PRO A 220 -8.97 3.72 -25.19
C PRO A 220 -8.14 4.59 -26.14
N ARG A 221 -7.33 5.52 -25.59
CA ARG A 221 -6.49 6.44 -26.39
C ARG A 221 -5.09 5.88 -26.66
N GLY A 222 -4.76 4.68 -26.18
CA GLY A 222 -3.43 4.08 -26.33
C GLY A 222 -2.47 4.36 -25.17
N ASP A 223 -2.75 5.34 -24.32
CA ASP A 223 -1.94 5.65 -23.12
C ASP A 223 -2.14 4.59 -22.04
N ALA A 224 -1.18 4.50 -21.11
CA ALA A 224 -1.31 3.62 -19.94
C ALA A 224 -2.58 3.94 -19.14
N LEU A 225 -3.24 2.90 -18.62
CA LEU A 225 -4.36 3.09 -17.70
C LEU A 225 -3.88 3.82 -16.45
N SER A 226 -4.66 4.82 -16.00
CA SER A 226 -4.40 5.43 -14.70
C SER A 226 -4.70 4.47 -13.55
N ALA A 227 -4.10 4.72 -12.39
CA ALA A 227 -4.36 3.95 -11.18
C ALA A 227 -5.86 3.91 -10.83
N ASP A 228 -6.54 5.05 -10.95
CA ASP A 228 -7.98 5.16 -10.68
C ASP A 228 -8.81 4.37 -11.70
N ALA A 229 -8.42 4.40 -12.98
CA ALA A 229 -9.09 3.62 -14.01
C ALA A 229 -8.98 2.11 -13.73
N VAL A 230 -7.82 1.60 -13.35
CA VAL A 230 -7.63 0.19 -12.97
C VAL A 230 -8.51 -0.18 -11.77
N GLN A 231 -8.53 0.64 -10.72
CA GLN A 231 -9.35 0.40 -9.53
C GLN A 231 -10.86 0.42 -9.85
N GLN A 232 -11.30 1.37 -10.67
CA GLN A 232 -12.70 1.45 -11.09
C GLN A 232 -13.13 0.22 -11.90
N ARG A 233 -12.27 -0.25 -12.81
CA ARG A 233 -12.53 -1.47 -13.58
C ARG A 233 -12.60 -2.69 -12.68
N LEU A 234 -11.67 -2.83 -11.73
CA LEU A 234 -11.71 -3.91 -10.75
C LEU A 234 -13.02 -3.88 -9.96
N LYS A 235 -13.45 -2.72 -9.48
CA LYS A 235 -14.71 -2.56 -8.75
C LYS A 235 -15.91 -3.04 -9.58
N VAL A 236 -15.99 -2.68 -10.87
CA VAL A 236 -17.06 -3.12 -11.76
C VAL A 236 -17.09 -4.65 -11.88
N HIS A 237 -15.93 -5.29 -12.05
CA HIS A 237 -15.86 -6.76 -12.19
C HIS A 237 -16.16 -7.48 -10.88
N VAL A 238 -15.71 -6.94 -9.72
CA VAL A 238 -16.06 -7.48 -8.40
C VAL A 238 -17.57 -7.40 -8.16
N THR A 239 -18.20 -6.29 -8.51
CA THR A 239 -19.68 -6.15 -8.41
C THR A 239 -20.40 -7.19 -9.25
N ARG A 240 -19.92 -7.47 -10.47
CA ARG A 240 -20.48 -8.53 -11.33
C ARG A 240 -20.27 -9.91 -10.73
N ALA A 241 -19.07 -10.20 -10.26
CA ALA A 241 -18.71 -11.49 -9.65
C ALA A 241 -19.53 -11.76 -8.37
N ALA A 242 -19.90 -10.74 -7.63
CA ALA A 242 -20.70 -10.86 -6.41
C ALA A 242 -22.09 -11.46 -6.66
N ALA A 243 -22.60 -11.40 -7.90
CA ALA A 243 -23.87 -12.04 -8.27
C ALA A 243 -23.79 -13.58 -8.25
N SER A 244 -22.61 -14.15 -8.53
CA SER A 244 -22.35 -15.60 -8.53
C SER A 244 -21.53 -16.09 -7.35
N SER A 245 -20.92 -15.16 -6.59
CA SER A 245 -20.05 -15.46 -5.45
C SER A 245 -20.43 -14.60 -4.24
N PRO A 246 -21.32 -15.08 -3.35
CA PRO A 246 -21.81 -14.31 -2.21
C PRO A 246 -20.70 -13.82 -1.27
N GLY A 247 -19.57 -14.52 -1.18
CA GLY A 247 -18.42 -14.12 -0.40
C GLY A 247 -17.77 -12.80 -0.85
N LEU A 248 -18.07 -12.32 -2.06
CA LEU A 248 -17.60 -11.01 -2.56
C LEU A 248 -18.53 -9.85 -2.18
N VAL A 249 -19.75 -10.12 -1.69
CA VAL A 249 -20.70 -9.09 -1.29
C VAL A 249 -20.12 -8.29 -0.11
N GLY A 250 -20.02 -6.98 -0.26
CA GLY A 250 -19.48 -6.09 0.77
C GLY A 250 -17.96 -6.09 0.92
N LYS A 251 -17.22 -6.99 0.24
CA LYS A 251 -15.75 -6.95 0.25
C LYS A 251 -15.22 -5.73 -0.51
N HIS A 252 -14.37 -4.94 0.15
CA HIS A 252 -13.64 -3.86 -0.50
C HIS A 252 -12.39 -4.41 -1.20
N VAL A 253 -12.56 -4.83 -2.47
CA VAL A 253 -11.48 -5.42 -3.27
C VAL A 253 -10.73 -4.33 -4.03
N THR A 254 -9.43 -4.27 -3.83
CA THR A 254 -8.49 -3.36 -4.49
C THR A 254 -7.39 -4.18 -5.18
N VAL A 255 -6.55 -3.55 -6.00
CA VAL A 255 -5.34 -4.23 -6.54
C VAL A 255 -4.42 -4.67 -5.40
N HIS A 256 -4.42 -3.95 -4.27
CA HIS A 256 -3.69 -4.38 -3.08
C HIS A 256 -4.28 -5.66 -2.46
N THR A 257 -5.60 -5.80 -2.49
CA THR A 257 -6.29 -7.06 -2.13
C THR A 257 -5.86 -8.22 -3.03
N LEU A 258 -5.72 -8.01 -4.35
CA LEU A 258 -5.22 -9.04 -5.26
C LEU A 258 -3.77 -9.46 -4.93
N ARG A 259 -2.95 -8.50 -4.52
CA ARG A 259 -1.60 -8.77 -4.02
C ARG A 259 -1.60 -9.57 -2.71
N HIS A 260 -2.51 -9.26 -1.77
CA HIS A 260 -2.72 -10.07 -0.57
C HIS A 260 -3.18 -11.49 -0.93
N THR A 261 -4.06 -11.60 -1.92
CA THR A 261 -4.50 -12.91 -2.44
C THR A 261 -3.34 -13.73 -2.97
N ALA A 262 -2.44 -13.13 -3.75
CA ALA A 262 -1.23 -13.82 -4.23
C ALA A 262 -0.37 -14.32 -3.05
N ALA A 263 -0.14 -13.47 -2.03
CA ALA A 263 0.62 -13.85 -0.84
C ALA A 263 -0.03 -15.01 -0.07
N MET A 264 -1.34 -14.94 0.16
CA MET A 264 -2.07 -15.97 0.89
C MET A 264 -2.06 -17.32 0.15
N ARG A 265 -2.21 -17.31 -1.17
CA ARG A 265 -2.11 -18.53 -1.99
C ARG A 265 -0.73 -19.21 -1.89
N PHE A 266 0.35 -18.43 -1.82
CA PHE A 266 1.69 -18.99 -1.59
C PHE A 266 1.82 -19.57 -0.18
N LEU A 267 1.29 -18.88 0.84
CA LEU A 267 1.29 -19.39 2.21
C LEU A 267 0.49 -20.67 2.36
N GLU A 268 -0.71 -20.74 1.78
CA GLU A 268 -1.56 -21.94 1.73
C GLU A 268 -0.85 -23.11 1.03
N ALA A 269 -0.04 -22.81 0.02
CA ALA A 269 0.82 -23.79 -0.65
C ALA A 269 2.07 -24.18 0.16
N GLY A 270 2.27 -23.64 1.36
CA GLY A 270 3.40 -23.95 2.24
C GLY A 270 4.71 -23.26 1.86
N ILE A 271 4.67 -22.24 1.03
CA ILE A 271 5.87 -21.49 0.62
C ILE A 271 6.38 -20.63 1.78
N ASP A 272 7.68 -20.65 1.99
CA ASP A 272 8.33 -19.88 3.06
C ASP A 272 8.11 -18.36 2.90
N SER A 273 7.92 -17.68 4.02
CA SER A 273 7.64 -16.24 4.06
C SER A 273 8.76 -15.38 3.46
N ALA A 274 10.02 -15.82 3.53
CA ALA A 274 11.14 -15.12 2.91
C ALA A 274 11.08 -15.21 1.38
N VAL A 275 10.67 -16.37 0.84
CA VAL A 275 10.44 -16.54 -0.60
C VAL A 275 9.28 -15.68 -1.07
N ILE A 276 8.20 -15.60 -0.29
CA ILE A 276 7.05 -14.72 -0.59
C ILE A 276 7.48 -13.24 -0.55
N ALA A 277 8.29 -12.84 0.42
CA ALA A 277 8.83 -11.47 0.49
C ALA A 277 9.66 -11.13 -0.75
N LEU A 278 10.53 -12.06 -1.18
CA LEU A 278 11.33 -11.90 -2.41
C LEU A 278 10.44 -11.79 -3.64
N TRP A 279 9.46 -12.71 -3.78
CA TRP A 279 8.50 -12.71 -4.89
C TRP A 279 7.74 -11.40 -5.01
N LEU A 280 7.22 -10.92 -3.90
CA LEU A 280 6.46 -9.69 -3.87
C LEU A 280 7.34 -8.43 -3.92
N GLY A 281 8.64 -8.53 -3.71
CA GLY A 281 9.56 -7.38 -3.60
C GLY A 281 9.25 -6.55 -2.37
N HIS A 282 9.15 -7.19 -1.19
CA HIS A 282 9.08 -6.50 0.08
C HIS A 282 10.48 -6.07 0.52
N GLU A 283 10.62 -4.84 1.02
CA GLU A 283 11.89 -4.33 1.56
C GLU A 283 12.25 -4.96 2.91
N SER A 284 11.25 -5.52 3.60
CA SER A 284 11.40 -6.14 4.92
C SER A 284 10.49 -7.36 5.03
N ILE A 285 11.01 -8.44 5.62
CA ILE A 285 10.26 -9.65 5.98
C ILE A 285 9.10 -9.31 6.93
N ALA A 286 9.24 -8.28 7.78
CA ALA A 286 8.17 -7.79 8.65
C ALA A 286 6.89 -7.40 7.87
N THR A 287 7.01 -6.98 6.60
CA THR A 287 5.85 -6.73 5.74
C THR A 287 5.14 -8.03 5.36
N THR A 288 5.85 -9.15 5.31
CA THR A 288 5.31 -10.48 4.96
C THR A 288 4.76 -11.18 6.20
N SER A 289 5.31 -10.94 7.39
CA SER A 289 4.84 -11.54 8.65
C SER A 289 3.39 -11.19 8.99
N VAL A 290 2.86 -10.11 8.43
CA VAL A 290 1.43 -9.75 8.55
C VAL A 290 0.52 -10.87 8.00
N TYR A 291 0.96 -11.59 6.97
CA TYR A 291 0.22 -12.71 6.40
C TYR A 291 0.17 -13.93 7.32
N LEU A 292 1.24 -14.17 8.09
CA LEU A 292 1.31 -15.28 9.05
C LEU A 292 0.30 -15.14 10.20
N HIS A 293 -0.10 -13.91 10.52
CA HIS A 293 -1.11 -13.66 11.56
C HIS A 293 -2.54 -13.83 11.06
N ALA A 294 -2.76 -13.81 9.76
CA ALA A 294 -4.10 -13.79 9.16
C ALA A 294 -4.74 -15.17 8.99
N ASP A 295 -3.96 -16.27 9.04
CA ASP A 295 -4.48 -17.61 8.73
C ASP A 295 -4.33 -18.58 9.91
N MET A 296 -5.50 -18.95 10.51
CA MET A 296 -5.58 -19.97 11.55
C MET A 296 -5.34 -21.39 11.02
N ASN A 297 -5.57 -21.64 9.71
CA ASN A 297 -5.36 -22.96 9.13
C ASN A 297 -3.88 -23.29 9.01
N LEU A 298 -3.03 -22.28 8.72
CA LEU A 298 -1.57 -22.44 8.74
C LEU A 298 -1.06 -22.79 10.15
N LYS A 299 -1.65 -22.18 11.20
CA LYS A 299 -1.29 -22.50 12.58
C LYS A 299 -1.71 -23.92 12.96
N ARG A 300 -2.90 -24.35 12.53
CA ARG A 300 -3.36 -25.75 12.71
C ARG A 300 -2.46 -26.73 11.95
N ALA A 301 -2.18 -26.47 10.68
CA ALA A 301 -1.29 -27.33 9.88
C ALA A 301 0.14 -27.41 10.45
N ALA A 302 0.64 -26.34 11.08
CA ALA A 302 1.91 -26.37 11.79
C ALA A 302 1.83 -27.22 13.06
N LEU A 303 0.75 -27.15 13.82
CA LEU A 303 0.51 -28.00 14.99
C LEU A 303 0.39 -29.48 14.58
N ASP A 304 -0.32 -29.77 13.49
CA ASP A 304 -0.49 -31.15 12.97
C ASP A 304 0.83 -31.78 12.53
N ARG A 305 1.81 -30.96 12.12
CA ARG A 305 3.16 -31.41 11.74
C ARG A 305 4.12 -31.60 12.95
N THR A 306 3.81 -30.99 14.08
CA THR A 306 4.56 -31.18 15.32
C THR A 306 3.98 -32.34 16.10
N ARG A 307 4.79 -33.41 16.33
CA ARG A 307 4.41 -34.44 17.29
C ARG A 307 4.22 -33.76 18.65
N GLN A 308 3.00 -33.73 19.14
CA GLN A 308 2.76 -33.31 20.52
C GLN A 308 3.37 -34.37 21.45
N PRO A 309 4.12 -33.97 22.50
CA PRO A 309 4.35 -34.84 23.63
C PRO A 309 2.98 -35.22 24.21
N ASP A 310 2.81 -36.42 24.73
CA ASP A 310 1.58 -36.92 25.39
C ASP A 310 1.27 -36.11 26.66
N SER A 311 0.93 -34.86 26.50
CA SER A 311 0.48 -33.97 27.58
C SER A 311 -0.95 -33.57 27.30
N PRO A 312 -1.89 -33.74 28.26
CA PRO A 312 -3.23 -33.22 28.11
C PRO A 312 -3.17 -31.71 27.91
N ALA A 313 -3.96 -31.21 26.95
CA ALA A 313 -4.12 -29.77 26.76
C ALA A 313 -4.69 -29.15 28.04
N GLY A 314 -3.83 -28.47 28.78
CA GLY A 314 -4.24 -27.69 29.95
C GLY A 314 -4.34 -26.24 29.57
N ASP A 315 -5.49 -25.63 29.82
CA ASP A 315 -5.58 -24.19 29.86
C ASP A 315 -4.76 -23.69 31.06
N TYR A 316 -3.75 -22.87 30.76
CA TYR A 316 -2.97 -22.22 31.81
C TYR A 316 -3.85 -21.17 32.49
N HIS A 317 -4.20 -21.42 33.74
CA HIS A 317 -4.81 -20.44 34.63
C HIS A 317 -3.73 -19.97 35.63
N PRO A 318 -3.33 -18.67 35.57
CA PRO A 318 -2.36 -18.16 36.54
C PRO A 318 -2.97 -18.14 37.95
N ASP A 319 -2.28 -18.71 38.91
CA ASP A 319 -2.65 -18.70 40.33
C ASP A 319 -2.48 -17.32 40.98
N ASP A 320 -1.80 -16.38 40.29
CA ASP A 320 -1.56 -15.03 40.79
C ASP A 320 -2.64 -14.05 40.31
N PRO A 321 -3.29 -13.32 41.24
CA PRO A 321 -4.34 -12.35 40.89
C PRO A 321 -3.89 -11.22 39.95
N LEU A 322 -2.63 -10.80 40.02
CA LEU A 322 -2.09 -9.78 39.14
C LEU A 322 -1.92 -10.31 37.71
N LEU A 323 -1.45 -11.56 37.57
CA LEU A 323 -1.31 -12.20 36.26
C LEU A 323 -2.69 -12.46 35.63
N ALA A 324 -3.67 -12.88 36.42
CA ALA A 324 -5.04 -13.05 35.96
C ALA A 324 -5.66 -11.72 35.51
N TRP A 325 -5.44 -10.64 36.24
CA TRP A 325 -5.88 -9.30 35.87
C TRP A 325 -5.18 -8.80 34.59
N LEU A 326 -3.87 -9.01 34.44
CA LEU A 326 -3.14 -8.64 33.23
C LEU A 326 -3.61 -9.41 31.98
N GLN A 327 -4.11 -10.62 32.14
CA GLN A 327 -4.69 -11.39 31.04
C GLN A 327 -6.08 -10.89 30.62
N SER A 328 -6.80 -10.20 31.52
CA SER A 328 -8.13 -9.62 31.26
C SER A 328 -8.10 -8.27 30.56
N LEU A 329 -6.93 -7.63 30.42
CA LEU A 329 -6.69 -6.38 29.70
C LEU A 329 -6.50 -6.62 28.20
#